data_b0f378c3535f60d1a2d699c3e10d9739
#
_entry.id   b0f378c3535f60d1a2d699c3e10d9739
#
_cell.length_a   1.000
_cell.length_b   1.000
_cell.length_c   1.000
_cell.angle_alpha   90.00
_cell.angle_beta   90.00
_cell.angle_gamma   90.00
#
_symmetry.space_group_name_H-M   'P 1'
#
loop_
_entity.id
_entity.type
_entity.pdbx_description
1 polymer ?
#
loop_
_entity_poly.entity_id
_entity_poly.type
_entity_poly.pdbx_seq_one_letter_code
_entity_poly.pdbx_strand_id
1 'polypeptide(L)'
;MRTCSLHNLHLVTYENGMKLQQRLVELRQAEAIDDQLLLLEHPPVITLGRGGDVSNLLAPRDVLEAQGVRFYETTRGGDITYHGPGQVVGYPILHLGEGHRDIRKYVTRLEEVLIRSVAEYGITAERLDGKRGIWVGANKIAAIGVRIARWVTSHGWALNVSTNLEHFRLITPCGIRGMGVTSIERELGRRVPADEVRAVLAAKFADVFQRELVPRAETLRLVKILAHHDDRVLLLHRRPERGNFWQPVTGSMEDGESPLDTARRELVEETGQSGEPRALDLMQSFMIESQYLEAMHPAPVIASEIAYAAEIDSRIPIRLDTQEHDACAWFTFAEAYERIRWTDDREALERLAGVIPSAARDPLPLAAGDSSLRSE
;
A
#
# COMPACT_ATOMS: atom_id res chain seq x y z
N MET A 1 -20.73 12.22 -18.96
CA MET A 1 -19.54 11.39 -18.68
C MET A 1 -19.95 10.26 -17.76
N ARG A 2 -19.19 9.13 -17.73
CA ARG A 2 -19.42 8.09 -16.73
C ARG A 2 -18.70 8.50 -15.44
N THR A 3 -19.33 8.26 -14.28
CA THR A 3 -18.77 8.51 -12.97
C THR A 3 -17.65 7.52 -12.66
N CYS A 4 -16.59 7.98 -11.99
CA CYS A 4 -15.50 7.17 -11.47
C CYS A 4 -15.12 7.68 -10.08
N SER A 5 -15.22 6.84 -9.08
CA SER A 5 -14.81 7.17 -7.72
C SER A 5 -13.28 7.24 -7.65
N LEU A 6 -12.75 8.34 -7.13
CA LEU A 6 -11.31 8.54 -6.91
C LEU A 6 -10.97 8.31 -5.44
N HIS A 7 -10.07 7.39 -5.17
CA HIS A 7 -9.50 7.11 -3.87
C HIS A 7 -8.01 7.48 -3.86
N ASN A 8 -7.66 8.53 -3.12
CA ASN A 8 -6.28 8.85 -2.81
C ASN A 8 -5.90 8.13 -1.51
N LEU A 9 -5.26 6.98 -1.66
CA LEU A 9 -4.80 6.17 -0.54
C LEU A 9 -3.34 6.51 -0.23
N HIS A 10 -2.91 6.19 0.99
CA HIS A 10 -1.53 6.40 1.42
C HIS A 10 -0.66 5.19 1.09
N LEU A 11 0.14 4.73 2.04
CA LEU A 11 0.90 3.51 1.91
C LEU A 11 -0.06 2.31 2.10
N VAL A 12 -0.12 1.44 1.10
CA VAL A 12 -0.97 0.24 1.12
C VAL A 12 -0.07 -0.96 0.92
N THR A 13 -0.05 -1.92 1.86
CA THR A 13 0.70 -3.15 1.65
C THR A 13 0.21 -3.84 0.38
N TYR A 14 1.09 -4.54 -0.34
CA TYR A 14 0.71 -5.16 -1.61
C TYR A 14 -0.47 -6.12 -1.44
N GLU A 15 -0.48 -6.86 -0.35
CA GLU A 15 -1.56 -7.79 0.01
C GLU A 15 -2.90 -7.07 0.19
N ASN A 16 -2.93 -5.99 0.99
CA ASN A 16 -4.14 -5.19 1.18
C ASN A 16 -4.61 -4.54 -0.12
N GLY A 17 -3.68 -4.06 -0.95
CA GLY A 17 -3.99 -3.55 -2.29
C GLY A 17 -4.63 -4.60 -3.19
N MET A 18 -4.19 -5.86 -3.11
CA MET A 18 -4.79 -6.96 -3.87
C MET A 18 -6.19 -7.33 -3.36
N LYS A 19 -6.38 -7.44 -2.04
CA LYS A 19 -7.69 -7.69 -1.43
C LYS A 19 -8.70 -6.61 -1.81
N LEU A 20 -8.31 -5.34 -1.70
CA LEU A 20 -9.15 -4.20 -2.07
C LEU A 20 -9.52 -4.24 -3.56
N GLN A 21 -8.56 -4.45 -4.46
CA GLN A 21 -8.83 -4.55 -5.88
C GLN A 21 -9.77 -5.70 -6.20
N GLN A 22 -9.56 -6.88 -5.61
CA GLN A 22 -10.42 -8.03 -5.81
C GLN A 22 -11.88 -7.71 -5.44
N ARG A 23 -12.09 -7.12 -4.27
CA ARG A 23 -13.43 -6.75 -3.81
C ARG A 23 -14.10 -5.72 -4.72
N LEU A 24 -13.36 -4.69 -5.14
CA LEU A 24 -13.87 -3.68 -6.06
C LEU A 24 -14.19 -4.25 -7.44
N VAL A 25 -13.37 -5.18 -7.95
CA VAL A 25 -13.64 -5.88 -9.22
C VAL A 25 -14.94 -6.70 -9.14
N GLU A 26 -15.15 -7.45 -8.06
CA GLU A 26 -16.38 -8.22 -7.84
C GLU A 26 -17.62 -7.32 -7.84
N LEU A 27 -17.58 -6.23 -7.07
CA LEU A 27 -18.68 -5.26 -6.99
C LEU A 27 -18.92 -4.56 -8.33
N ARG A 28 -17.82 -4.23 -9.06
CA ARG A 28 -17.93 -3.59 -10.38
C ARG A 28 -18.46 -4.55 -11.44
N GLN A 29 -18.12 -5.83 -11.37
CA GLN A 29 -18.68 -6.88 -12.23
C GLN A 29 -20.17 -7.13 -11.97
N ALA A 30 -20.59 -6.98 -10.71
CA ALA A 30 -22.01 -7.05 -10.30
C ALA A 30 -22.77 -5.74 -10.57
N GLU A 31 -22.13 -4.73 -11.14
CA GLU A 31 -22.67 -3.37 -11.37
C GLU A 31 -23.20 -2.67 -10.10
N ALA A 32 -22.71 -3.12 -8.94
CA ALA A 32 -23.10 -2.57 -7.63
C ALA A 32 -22.39 -1.23 -7.33
N ILE A 33 -21.30 -0.93 -8.01
CA ILE A 33 -20.53 0.32 -7.87
C ILE A 33 -20.13 0.87 -9.24
N ASP A 34 -19.85 2.17 -9.30
CA ASP A 34 -19.28 2.82 -10.47
C ASP A 34 -17.83 2.39 -10.72
N ASP A 35 -17.21 2.89 -11.81
CA ASP A 35 -15.79 2.76 -12.07
C ASP A 35 -14.98 3.36 -10.89
N GLN A 36 -13.79 2.80 -10.60
CA GLN A 36 -12.94 3.23 -9.49
C GLN A 36 -11.54 3.55 -9.99
N LEU A 37 -10.91 4.55 -9.42
CA LEU A 37 -9.48 4.84 -9.57
C LEU A 37 -8.84 4.90 -8.20
N LEU A 38 -7.90 3.99 -7.92
CA LEU A 38 -7.09 4.02 -6.71
C LEU A 38 -5.73 4.61 -7.07
N LEU A 39 -5.27 5.61 -6.30
CA LEU A 39 -3.91 6.16 -6.34
C LEU A 39 -3.26 5.90 -4.99
N LEU A 40 -2.12 5.24 -4.97
CA LEU A 40 -1.46 4.78 -3.74
C LEU A 40 0.06 4.61 -3.92
N GLU A 41 0.72 4.27 -2.84
CA GLU A 41 2.10 3.79 -2.82
C GLU A 41 2.14 2.42 -2.13
N HIS A 42 3.16 1.62 -2.42
CA HIS A 42 3.43 0.36 -1.70
C HIS A 42 4.71 0.45 -0.87
N PRO A 43 4.83 -0.30 0.23
CA PRO A 43 6.13 -0.64 0.81
C PRO A 43 7.02 -1.35 -0.22
N PRO A 44 8.35 -1.45 0.02
CA PRO A 44 9.25 -2.11 -0.91
C PRO A 44 8.79 -3.52 -1.24
N VAL A 45 8.47 -3.76 -2.52
CA VAL A 45 7.97 -5.06 -3.00
C VAL A 45 8.36 -5.31 -4.45
N ILE A 46 8.79 -6.52 -4.73
CA ILE A 46 9.00 -7.03 -6.09
C ILE A 46 7.82 -7.94 -6.45
N THR A 47 7.26 -7.74 -7.63
CA THR A 47 6.13 -8.55 -8.11
C THR A 47 6.47 -9.21 -9.43
N LEU A 48 6.19 -10.52 -9.56
CA LEU A 48 6.34 -11.30 -10.78
C LEU A 48 4.97 -11.49 -11.43
N GLY A 49 4.79 -10.95 -12.63
CA GLY A 49 3.57 -11.09 -13.40
C GLY A 49 3.46 -12.46 -14.11
N ARG A 50 2.27 -12.76 -14.66
CA ARG A 50 2.00 -14.06 -15.35
C ARG A 50 2.92 -14.38 -16.53
N GLY A 51 3.48 -13.38 -17.19
CA GLY A 51 4.41 -13.55 -18.31
C GLY A 51 5.86 -13.47 -17.88
N GLY A 52 6.13 -13.43 -16.59
CA GLY A 52 7.47 -13.24 -16.06
C GLY A 52 8.26 -14.53 -15.91
N ASP A 53 9.58 -14.38 -16.01
CA ASP A 53 10.53 -15.43 -15.70
C ASP A 53 11.19 -15.12 -14.34
N VAL A 54 11.14 -16.08 -13.42
CA VAL A 54 11.75 -15.95 -12.09
C VAL A 54 13.27 -15.73 -12.18
N SER A 55 13.91 -16.12 -13.27
CA SER A 55 15.33 -15.84 -13.54
C SER A 55 15.65 -14.34 -13.66
N ASN A 56 14.62 -13.50 -13.86
CA ASN A 56 14.73 -12.05 -13.85
C ASN A 56 14.84 -11.48 -12.42
N LEU A 57 14.63 -12.28 -11.38
CA LEU A 57 14.98 -11.93 -10.00
C LEU A 57 16.46 -12.23 -9.79
N LEU A 58 17.27 -11.18 -9.71
CA LEU A 58 18.73 -11.29 -9.60
C LEU A 58 19.21 -11.50 -8.18
N ALA A 59 18.48 -10.96 -7.20
CA ALA A 59 18.84 -11.07 -5.79
C ALA A 59 18.26 -12.36 -5.19
N PRO A 60 19.04 -13.10 -4.39
CA PRO A 60 18.52 -14.16 -3.54
C PRO A 60 17.48 -13.64 -2.54
N ARG A 61 16.60 -14.51 -2.05
CA ARG A 61 15.51 -14.11 -1.15
C ARG A 61 16.01 -13.51 0.17
N ASP A 62 17.06 -14.06 0.74
CA ASP A 62 17.70 -13.55 1.95
C ASP A 62 18.23 -12.10 1.78
N VAL A 63 18.72 -11.76 0.60
CA VAL A 63 19.14 -10.38 0.27
C VAL A 63 17.93 -9.45 0.17
N LEU A 64 16.81 -9.90 -0.40
CA LEU A 64 15.58 -9.11 -0.44
C LEU A 64 15.07 -8.82 0.97
N GLU A 65 15.00 -9.85 1.79
CA GLU A 65 14.55 -9.79 3.16
C GLU A 65 15.42 -8.86 4.00
N ALA A 66 16.75 -8.96 3.88
CA ALA A 66 17.68 -8.06 4.56
C ALA A 66 17.53 -6.57 4.16
N GLN A 67 16.94 -6.30 2.99
CA GLN A 67 16.61 -4.96 2.50
C GLN A 67 15.14 -4.56 2.74
N GLY A 68 14.35 -5.38 3.46
CA GLY A 68 12.93 -5.14 3.68
C GLY A 68 12.08 -5.20 2.41
N VAL A 69 12.55 -5.91 1.36
CA VAL A 69 11.85 -6.02 0.08
C VAL A 69 11.08 -7.34 0.02
N ARG A 70 9.75 -7.27 0.01
CA ARG A 70 8.89 -8.45 -0.12
C ARG A 70 8.81 -8.92 -1.58
N PHE A 71 8.46 -10.20 -1.79
CA PHE A 71 8.29 -10.79 -3.13
C PHE A 71 6.94 -11.48 -3.26
N TYR A 72 6.20 -11.16 -4.34
CA TYR A 72 4.92 -11.79 -4.66
C TYR A 72 4.83 -12.23 -6.12
N GLU A 73 4.32 -13.41 -6.36
CA GLU A 73 3.79 -13.81 -7.66
C GLU A 73 2.37 -13.23 -7.82
N THR A 74 2.03 -12.69 -8.98
CA THR A 74 0.79 -11.95 -9.17
C THR A 74 0.09 -12.27 -10.48
N THR A 75 -1.19 -11.92 -10.55
CA THR A 75 -2.04 -12.20 -11.73
C THR A 75 -2.01 -11.11 -12.80
N ARG A 76 -1.28 -10.00 -12.60
CA ARG A 76 -1.11 -8.96 -13.63
C ARG A 76 -0.36 -9.48 -14.86
N GLY A 77 -0.61 -8.86 -15.99
CA GLY A 77 0.23 -9.06 -17.18
C GLY A 77 1.63 -8.47 -17.02
N GLY A 78 2.53 -8.85 -17.89
CA GLY A 78 3.93 -8.42 -17.89
C GLY A 78 4.83 -9.34 -17.06
N ASP A 79 6.07 -8.89 -16.89
CA ASP A 79 7.17 -9.59 -16.24
C ASP A 79 7.38 -9.06 -14.80
N ILE A 80 8.60 -9.14 -14.29
CA ILE A 80 9.01 -8.67 -12.97
C ILE A 80 9.05 -7.14 -12.90
N THR A 81 8.66 -6.58 -11.77
CA THR A 81 8.83 -5.15 -11.47
C THR A 81 9.00 -4.92 -9.97
N TYR A 82 9.44 -3.72 -9.63
CA TYR A 82 9.57 -3.24 -8.26
C TYR A 82 8.54 -2.14 -7.97
N HIS A 83 8.01 -2.13 -6.75
CA HIS A 83 7.25 -1.03 -6.17
C HIS A 83 7.88 -0.62 -4.85
N GLY A 84 7.75 0.66 -4.49
CA GLY A 84 8.24 1.17 -3.23
C GLY A 84 7.82 2.62 -2.99
N PRO A 85 8.10 3.17 -1.80
CA PRO A 85 7.81 4.56 -1.47
C PRO A 85 8.40 5.54 -2.50
N GLY A 86 7.65 6.60 -2.79
CA GLY A 86 7.98 7.55 -3.84
C GLY A 86 7.58 7.09 -5.25
N GLN A 87 6.92 5.94 -5.40
CA GLN A 87 6.33 5.47 -6.66
C GLN A 87 4.81 5.59 -6.59
N VAL A 88 4.21 6.45 -7.43
CA VAL A 88 2.75 6.56 -7.49
C VAL A 88 2.17 5.44 -8.34
N VAL A 89 1.45 4.55 -7.68
CA VAL A 89 0.74 3.44 -8.30
C VAL A 89 -0.70 3.82 -8.55
N GLY A 90 -1.22 3.49 -9.74
CA GLY A 90 -2.62 3.70 -10.08
C GLY A 90 -3.29 2.40 -10.50
N TYR A 91 -4.42 2.10 -9.85
CA TYR A 91 -5.25 0.93 -10.14
C TYR A 91 -6.64 1.34 -10.65
N PRO A 92 -6.83 1.49 -11.97
CA PRO A 92 -8.16 1.72 -12.53
C PRO A 92 -8.96 0.42 -12.55
N ILE A 93 -10.11 0.40 -11.88
CA ILE A 93 -11.10 -0.68 -11.89
C ILE A 93 -12.27 -0.21 -12.75
N LEU A 94 -12.19 -0.45 -14.05
CA LEU A 94 -13.13 0.05 -15.04
C LEU A 94 -13.87 -1.08 -15.72
N HIS A 95 -15.18 -0.93 -15.92
CA HIS A 95 -15.90 -1.80 -16.83
C HIS A 95 -15.74 -1.29 -18.28
N LEU A 96 -15.02 -2.06 -19.08
CA LEU A 96 -14.86 -1.81 -20.52
C LEU A 96 -16.14 -2.26 -21.24
N GLY A 97 -17.09 -1.33 -21.40
CA GLY A 97 -18.37 -1.57 -22.07
C GLY A 97 -18.23 -1.92 -23.56
N GLU A 98 -19.33 -2.25 -24.19
CA GLU A 98 -19.39 -2.52 -25.63
C GLU A 98 -18.80 -1.35 -26.43
N GLY A 99 -17.99 -1.65 -27.44
CA GLY A 99 -17.22 -0.65 -28.21
C GLY A 99 -15.89 -0.22 -27.58
N HIS A 100 -15.60 -0.60 -26.34
CA HIS A 100 -14.34 -0.33 -25.65
C HIS A 100 -13.57 -1.59 -25.24
N ARG A 101 -14.01 -2.76 -25.67
CA ARG A 101 -13.43 -4.09 -25.39
C ARG A 101 -12.16 -4.32 -26.21
N ASP A 102 -11.20 -3.41 -26.08
CA ASP A 102 -9.89 -3.46 -26.76
C ASP A 102 -8.78 -3.25 -25.72
N ILE A 103 -8.08 -4.32 -25.40
CA ILE A 103 -6.99 -4.33 -24.41
C ILE A 103 -5.83 -3.43 -24.84
N ARG A 104 -5.50 -3.44 -26.15
CA ARG A 104 -4.38 -2.61 -26.65
C ARG A 104 -4.73 -1.13 -26.53
N LYS A 105 -5.92 -0.77 -26.95
CA LYS A 105 -6.42 0.61 -26.81
C LYS A 105 -6.50 1.06 -25.36
N TYR A 106 -6.92 0.18 -24.46
CA TYR A 106 -6.92 0.46 -23.00
C TYR A 106 -5.50 0.77 -22.50
N VAL A 107 -4.52 -0.08 -22.80
CA VAL A 107 -3.12 0.13 -22.39
C VAL A 107 -2.54 1.41 -23.01
N THR A 108 -2.80 1.67 -24.29
CA THR A 108 -2.37 2.92 -24.97
C THR A 108 -2.96 4.16 -24.28
N ARG A 109 -4.19 4.08 -23.79
CA ARG A 109 -4.79 5.19 -23.00
C ARG A 109 -4.11 5.37 -21.65
N LEU A 110 -3.72 4.30 -20.97
CA LEU A 110 -2.94 4.42 -19.73
C LEU A 110 -1.57 5.06 -19.99
N GLU A 111 -0.90 4.68 -21.08
CA GLU A 111 0.35 5.32 -21.50
C GLU A 111 0.13 6.82 -21.81
N GLU A 112 -0.98 7.17 -22.44
CA GLU A 112 -1.33 8.56 -22.73
C GLU A 112 -1.53 9.39 -21.46
N VAL A 113 -2.23 8.84 -20.44
CA VAL A 113 -2.36 9.49 -19.12
C VAL A 113 -0.98 9.80 -18.56
N LEU A 114 -0.09 8.82 -18.55
CA LEU A 114 1.26 8.97 -18.00
C LEU A 114 2.12 9.97 -18.78
N ILE A 115 2.09 9.91 -20.11
CA ILE A 115 2.83 10.86 -20.98
C ILE A 115 2.37 12.29 -20.73
N ARG A 116 1.05 12.54 -20.71
CA ARG A 116 0.50 13.86 -20.42
C ARG A 116 0.82 14.32 -19.00
N SER A 117 0.87 13.39 -18.04
CA SER A 117 1.17 13.74 -16.66
C SER A 117 2.62 14.17 -16.46
N VAL A 118 3.58 13.45 -17.03
CA VAL A 118 4.99 13.84 -16.91
C VAL A 118 5.34 15.09 -17.74
N ALA A 119 4.57 15.34 -18.81
CA ALA A 119 4.71 16.57 -19.62
C ALA A 119 4.41 17.85 -18.83
N GLU A 120 3.53 17.80 -17.81
CA GLU A 120 3.29 18.95 -16.91
C GLU A 120 4.55 19.39 -16.15
N TYR A 121 5.51 18.50 -16.03
CA TYR A 121 6.83 18.75 -15.42
C TYR A 121 7.92 19.05 -16.46
N GLY A 122 7.54 19.22 -17.75
CA GLY A 122 8.51 19.46 -18.82
C GLY A 122 9.28 18.21 -19.25
N ILE A 123 8.89 17.02 -18.80
CA ILE A 123 9.53 15.74 -19.16
C ILE A 123 8.89 15.19 -20.45
N THR A 124 9.72 15.00 -21.48
CA THR A 124 9.28 14.36 -22.72
C THR A 124 9.45 12.85 -22.61
N ALA A 125 8.32 12.13 -22.48
CA ALA A 125 8.29 10.67 -22.46
C ALA A 125 7.55 10.13 -23.69
N GLU A 126 7.95 8.94 -24.12
CA GLU A 126 7.42 8.30 -25.33
C GLU A 126 7.09 6.81 -25.10
N ARG A 127 6.33 6.25 -26.04
CA ARG A 127 6.11 4.81 -26.17
C ARG A 127 7.25 4.22 -26.99
N LEU A 128 7.79 3.09 -26.54
CA LEU A 128 8.73 2.32 -27.33
C LEU A 128 8.05 1.10 -27.92
N ASP A 129 8.28 0.85 -29.20
CA ASP A 129 7.63 -0.25 -29.91
C ASP A 129 7.93 -1.61 -29.26
N GLY A 130 6.90 -2.42 -29.09
CA GLY A 130 7.00 -3.71 -28.41
C GLY A 130 7.23 -3.66 -26.89
N LYS A 131 7.35 -2.47 -26.26
CA LYS A 131 7.66 -2.31 -24.84
C LYS A 131 6.55 -1.56 -24.11
N ARG A 132 5.96 -2.17 -23.09
CA ARG A 132 4.89 -1.55 -22.29
C ARG A 132 5.45 -0.53 -21.29
N GLY A 133 4.64 0.54 -21.05
CA GLY A 133 5.00 1.67 -20.21
C GLY A 133 5.53 2.86 -21.00
N ILE A 134 6.03 3.86 -20.32
CA ILE A 134 6.56 5.09 -20.93
C ILE A 134 8.03 5.29 -20.60
N TRP A 135 8.74 5.95 -21.48
CA TRP A 135 10.20 6.02 -21.47
C TRP A 135 10.70 7.44 -21.72
N VAL A 136 11.80 7.79 -21.06
CA VAL A 136 12.58 8.99 -21.31
C VAL A 136 13.92 8.52 -21.90
N GLY A 137 14.08 8.65 -23.22
CA GLY A 137 15.18 8.01 -23.93
C GLY A 137 15.19 6.50 -23.69
N ALA A 138 16.29 5.95 -23.19
CA ALA A 138 16.43 4.52 -22.90
C ALA A 138 15.95 4.10 -21.50
N ASN A 139 15.45 5.04 -20.68
CA ASN A 139 15.10 4.80 -19.29
C ASN A 139 13.59 4.76 -19.09
N LYS A 140 13.09 3.68 -18.48
CA LYS A 140 11.67 3.56 -18.14
C LYS A 140 11.32 4.45 -16.95
N ILE A 141 10.35 5.36 -17.12
CA ILE A 141 9.85 6.20 -16.03
C ILE A 141 8.57 5.64 -15.41
N ALA A 142 7.75 4.91 -16.19
CA ALA A 142 6.59 4.22 -15.65
C ALA A 142 6.38 2.85 -16.29
N ALA A 143 6.02 1.89 -15.46
CA ALA A 143 5.64 0.54 -15.88
C ALA A 143 4.11 0.40 -15.95
N ILE A 144 3.63 -0.51 -16.82
CA ILE A 144 2.20 -0.86 -16.92
C ILE A 144 2.07 -2.39 -16.94
N GLY A 145 1.22 -2.89 -16.04
CA GLY A 145 0.80 -4.28 -16.00
C GLY A 145 -0.66 -4.35 -15.59
N VAL A 146 -1.52 -4.91 -16.45
CA VAL A 146 -2.97 -4.95 -16.22
C VAL A 146 -3.49 -6.38 -16.27
N ARG A 147 -4.64 -6.59 -15.61
CA ARG A 147 -5.48 -7.77 -15.78
C ARG A 147 -6.86 -7.34 -16.18
N ILE A 148 -7.52 -8.10 -17.04
CA ILE A 148 -8.91 -7.87 -17.43
C ILE A 148 -9.65 -9.19 -17.27
N ALA A 149 -10.71 -9.20 -16.48
CA ALA A 149 -11.57 -10.34 -16.26
C ALA A 149 -13.04 -9.93 -16.40
N ARG A 150 -13.79 -10.62 -17.26
CA ARG A 150 -15.16 -10.25 -17.57
C ARG A 150 -15.33 -8.75 -17.91
N TRP A 151 -14.37 -8.22 -18.66
CA TRP A 151 -14.29 -6.82 -19.11
C TRP A 151 -14.16 -5.79 -17.99
N VAL A 152 -13.85 -6.20 -16.77
CA VAL A 152 -13.43 -5.31 -15.67
C VAL A 152 -11.92 -5.37 -15.51
N THR A 153 -11.29 -4.20 -15.44
CA THR A 153 -9.83 -4.04 -15.32
C THR A 153 -9.40 -4.11 -13.87
N SER A 154 -8.15 -4.52 -13.64
CA SER A 154 -7.44 -4.44 -12.36
C SER A 154 -5.95 -4.27 -12.60
N HIS A 155 -5.20 -3.96 -11.54
CA HIS A 155 -3.84 -3.46 -11.64
C HIS A 155 -3.78 -2.18 -12.50
N GLY A 156 -2.64 -1.79 -13.04
CA GLY A 156 -2.57 -0.54 -13.81
C GLY A 156 -1.15 -0.09 -14.08
N TRP A 157 -0.76 1.04 -13.52
CA TRP A 157 0.56 1.63 -13.72
C TRP A 157 1.32 1.85 -12.43
N ALA A 158 2.62 2.05 -12.56
CA ALA A 158 3.53 2.49 -11.51
C ALA A 158 4.47 3.55 -12.09
N LEU A 159 4.31 4.81 -11.65
CA LEU A 159 5.10 5.96 -12.07
C LEU A 159 6.16 6.27 -11.01
N ASN A 160 7.42 6.25 -11.40
CA ASN A 160 8.52 6.63 -10.52
C ASN A 160 8.54 8.15 -10.35
N VAL A 161 8.28 8.64 -9.14
CA VAL A 161 8.34 10.07 -8.78
C VAL A 161 9.65 10.38 -8.06
N SER A 162 9.82 9.85 -6.85
CA SER A 162 11.04 9.93 -6.03
C SER A 162 11.50 8.55 -5.54
N THR A 163 11.17 7.55 -6.32
CA THR A 163 11.40 6.13 -6.04
C THR A 163 12.89 5.82 -5.85
N ASN A 164 13.22 4.99 -4.87
CA ASN A 164 14.57 4.44 -4.76
C ASN A 164 14.87 3.52 -5.96
N LEU A 165 15.58 4.05 -6.95
CA LEU A 165 15.89 3.34 -8.19
C LEU A 165 16.94 2.23 -8.02
N GLU A 166 17.67 2.21 -6.90
CA GLU A 166 18.66 1.16 -6.63
C GLU A 166 18.03 -0.21 -6.45
N HIS A 167 16.81 -0.28 -5.93
CA HIS A 167 16.07 -1.54 -5.78
C HIS A 167 15.72 -2.19 -7.14
N PHE A 168 15.70 -1.44 -8.24
CA PHE A 168 15.57 -2.03 -9.57
C PHE A 168 16.78 -2.87 -10.00
N ARG A 169 17.94 -2.72 -9.33
CA ARG A 169 19.11 -3.58 -9.54
C ARG A 169 18.92 -5.00 -9.01
N LEU A 170 17.93 -5.22 -8.16
CA LEU A 170 17.58 -6.55 -7.64
C LEU A 170 16.87 -7.42 -8.70
N ILE A 171 16.50 -6.83 -9.83
CA ILE A 171 15.75 -7.48 -10.90
C ILE A 171 16.33 -7.12 -12.29
N THR A 172 15.99 -7.92 -13.31
CA THR A 172 16.13 -7.51 -14.71
C THR A 172 14.76 -7.05 -15.22
N PRO A 173 14.46 -5.72 -15.22
CA PRO A 173 13.12 -5.25 -15.56
C PRO A 173 12.74 -5.67 -16.97
N CYS A 174 11.61 -6.38 -17.15
CA CYS A 174 11.11 -6.86 -18.43
C CYS A 174 12.09 -7.75 -19.24
N GLY A 175 13.11 -8.35 -18.61
CA GLY A 175 14.13 -9.13 -19.32
C GLY A 175 14.99 -8.34 -20.32
N ILE A 176 14.92 -6.99 -20.30
CA ILE A 176 15.59 -6.14 -21.29
C ILE A 176 16.94 -5.68 -20.74
N ARG A 177 18.01 -6.29 -21.24
CA ARG A 177 19.39 -5.89 -20.92
C ARG A 177 19.73 -4.56 -21.62
N GLY A 178 20.45 -3.68 -20.90
CA GLY A 178 20.96 -2.41 -21.45
C GLY A 178 20.00 -1.23 -21.42
N MET A 179 18.81 -1.37 -20.82
CA MET A 179 17.88 -0.28 -20.57
C MET A 179 17.79 0.00 -19.07
N GLY A 180 17.68 1.30 -18.73
CA GLY A 180 17.64 1.77 -17.34
C GLY A 180 16.21 2.08 -16.87
N VAL A 181 16.18 2.62 -15.65
CA VAL A 181 15.00 3.23 -15.04
C VAL A 181 15.33 4.66 -14.63
N THR A 182 14.30 5.51 -14.64
CA THR A 182 14.39 6.89 -14.18
C THR A 182 13.17 7.28 -13.36
N SER A 183 13.13 8.50 -12.83
CA SER A 183 12.03 9.05 -12.04
C SER A 183 11.86 10.54 -12.36
N ILE A 184 10.72 11.12 -12.00
CA ILE A 184 10.47 12.56 -12.14
C ILE A 184 11.56 13.36 -11.42
N GLU A 185 11.88 13.00 -10.17
CA GLU A 185 12.91 13.68 -9.38
C GLU A 185 14.29 13.64 -10.07
N ARG A 186 14.66 12.50 -10.65
CA ARG A 186 15.94 12.34 -11.36
C ARG A 186 16.02 13.18 -12.64
N GLU A 187 14.93 13.21 -13.41
CA GLU A 187 14.87 14.01 -14.65
C GLU A 187 14.89 15.53 -14.38
N LEU A 188 14.29 15.95 -13.25
CA LEU A 188 14.20 17.37 -12.90
C LEU A 188 15.37 17.85 -12.04
N GLY A 189 16.13 16.96 -11.39
CA GLY A 189 17.13 17.30 -10.39
C GLY A 189 16.54 17.95 -9.12
N ARG A 190 15.24 17.83 -8.88
CA ARG A 190 14.56 18.34 -7.69
C ARG A 190 13.39 17.43 -7.28
N ARG A 191 13.05 17.45 -6.00
CA ARG A 191 11.92 16.71 -5.47
C ARG A 191 10.57 17.29 -5.92
N VAL A 192 9.61 16.40 -6.18
CA VAL A 192 8.22 16.75 -6.42
C VAL A 192 7.35 15.96 -5.43
N PRO A 193 6.44 16.59 -4.69
CA PRO A 193 5.54 15.88 -3.78
C PRO A 193 4.66 14.87 -4.53
N ALA A 194 4.52 13.67 -3.97
CA ALA A 194 3.71 12.61 -4.59
C ALA A 194 2.23 13.03 -4.73
N ASP A 195 1.70 13.82 -3.80
CA ASP A 195 0.32 14.30 -3.84
C ASP A 195 0.06 15.26 -5.01
N GLU A 196 1.04 16.11 -5.36
CA GLU A 196 0.97 16.94 -6.56
C GLU A 196 0.87 16.07 -7.81
N VAL A 197 1.70 15.03 -7.90
CA VAL A 197 1.70 14.09 -9.03
C VAL A 197 0.40 13.29 -9.08
N ARG A 198 -0.16 12.89 -7.94
CA ARG A 198 -1.48 12.23 -7.88
C ARG A 198 -2.59 13.09 -8.43
N ALA A 199 -2.61 14.39 -8.08
CA ALA A 199 -3.60 15.33 -8.60
C ALA A 199 -3.50 15.49 -10.13
N VAL A 200 -2.28 15.61 -10.67
CA VAL A 200 -2.03 15.66 -12.12
C VAL A 200 -2.48 14.36 -12.80
N LEU A 201 -2.11 13.19 -12.25
CA LEU A 201 -2.51 11.88 -12.79
C LEU A 201 -4.04 11.74 -12.82
N ALA A 202 -4.74 12.14 -11.76
CA ALA A 202 -6.19 12.12 -11.69
C ALA A 202 -6.82 12.99 -12.78
N ALA A 203 -6.35 14.23 -12.97
CA ALA A 203 -6.85 15.14 -13.99
C ALA A 203 -6.63 14.56 -15.41
N LYS A 204 -5.42 14.08 -15.71
CA LYS A 204 -5.14 13.50 -17.04
C LYS A 204 -5.89 12.18 -17.26
N PHE A 205 -6.13 11.40 -16.22
CA PHE A 205 -6.98 10.20 -16.31
C PHE A 205 -8.43 10.59 -16.65
N ALA A 206 -8.99 11.59 -15.98
CA ALA A 206 -10.33 12.09 -16.25
C ALA A 206 -10.48 12.50 -17.73
N ASP A 207 -9.53 13.26 -18.24
CA ASP A 207 -9.51 13.73 -19.63
C ASP A 207 -9.43 12.56 -20.64
N VAL A 208 -8.43 11.70 -20.48
CA VAL A 208 -8.15 10.61 -21.45
C VAL A 208 -9.25 9.55 -21.44
N PHE A 209 -9.79 9.23 -20.26
CA PHE A 209 -10.85 8.22 -20.12
C PHE A 209 -12.27 8.81 -20.18
N GLN A 210 -12.39 10.15 -20.28
CA GLN A 210 -13.68 10.86 -20.28
C GLN A 210 -14.54 10.43 -19.09
N ARG A 211 -13.95 10.54 -17.88
CA ARG A 211 -14.61 10.21 -16.61
C ARG A 211 -14.82 11.47 -15.79
N GLU A 212 -15.93 11.54 -15.11
CA GLU A 212 -16.16 12.48 -14.02
C GLU A 212 -15.62 11.83 -12.74
N LEU A 213 -14.54 12.38 -12.19
CA LEU A 213 -13.97 11.87 -10.95
C LEU A 213 -14.70 12.45 -9.76
N VAL A 214 -15.20 11.55 -8.90
CA VAL A 214 -15.82 11.88 -7.62
C VAL A 214 -14.87 11.46 -6.51
N PRO A 215 -14.20 12.41 -5.83
CA PRO A 215 -13.34 12.07 -4.70
C PRO A 215 -14.11 11.32 -3.62
N ARG A 216 -13.53 10.28 -3.09
CA ARG A 216 -14.06 9.54 -1.95
C ARG A 216 -13.14 9.75 -0.76
N ALA A 217 -13.72 10.27 0.31
CA ALA A 217 -13.03 10.32 1.59
C ALA A 217 -12.88 8.90 2.16
N GLU A 218 -11.84 8.69 2.92
CA GLU A 218 -11.70 7.50 3.76
C GLU A 218 -12.85 7.47 4.78
N THR A 219 -13.43 6.30 4.96
CA THR A 219 -14.65 6.16 5.76
C THR A 219 -14.35 6.17 7.26
N LEU A 220 -13.14 5.73 7.64
CA LEU A 220 -12.68 5.68 9.01
C LEU A 220 -11.25 6.23 9.12
N ARG A 221 -11.02 7.01 10.16
CA ARG A 221 -9.69 7.53 10.52
C ARG A 221 -9.28 6.93 11.85
N LEU A 222 -8.18 6.20 11.81
CA LEU A 222 -7.69 5.43 12.94
C LEU A 222 -6.30 5.91 13.37
N VAL A 223 -5.94 5.58 14.59
CA VAL A 223 -4.58 5.65 15.10
C VAL A 223 -4.14 4.25 15.57
N LYS A 224 -2.86 3.98 15.44
CA LYS A 224 -2.18 2.81 15.97
C LYS A 224 -1.05 3.27 16.88
N ILE A 225 -0.96 2.73 18.08
CA ILE A 225 0.09 3.07 19.01
C ILE A 225 0.88 1.82 19.37
N LEU A 226 2.14 1.81 18.97
CA LEU A 226 3.11 0.82 19.41
C LEU A 226 3.65 1.24 20.77
N ALA A 227 2.96 0.83 21.83
CA ALA A 227 3.39 1.04 23.22
C ALA A 227 4.61 0.14 23.47
N HIS A 228 5.74 0.72 23.87
CA HIS A 228 7.00 0.00 24.03
C HIS A 228 7.73 0.37 25.30
N HIS A 229 8.63 -0.51 25.74
CA HIS A 229 9.59 -0.29 26.83
C HIS A 229 10.85 -1.08 26.51
N ASP A 230 11.97 -0.39 26.43
CA ASP A 230 13.25 -0.97 25.97
C ASP A 230 13.09 -1.71 24.63
N ASP A 231 13.37 -3.02 24.60
CA ASP A 231 13.32 -3.91 23.45
C ASP A 231 11.99 -4.67 23.30
N ARG A 232 10.97 -4.27 24.06
CA ARG A 232 9.66 -4.93 24.09
C ARG A 232 8.54 -4.02 23.65
N VAL A 233 7.55 -4.62 23.00
CA VAL A 233 6.30 -3.97 22.61
C VAL A 233 5.12 -4.63 23.32
N LEU A 234 4.17 -3.82 23.75
CA LEU A 234 2.91 -4.28 24.32
C LEU A 234 1.96 -4.66 23.18
N LEU A 235 1.43 -5.87 23.22
CA LEU A 235 0.29 -6.25 22.41
C LEU A 235 -0.91 -6.57 23.28
N LEU A 236 -2.09 -6.25 22.78
CA LEU A 236 -3.38 -6.54 23.35
C LEU A 236 -4.04 -7.68 22.58
N HIS A 237 -4.68 -8.60 23.28
CA HIS A 237 -5.37 -9.71 22.65
C HIS A 237 -6.86 -9.40 22.56
N ARG A 238 -7.38 -9.30 21.36
CA ARG A 238 -8.82 -9.09 21.12
C ARG A 238 -9.59 -10.34 21.52
N ARG A 239 -10.69 -10.12 22.22
CA ARG A 239 -11.60 -11.21 22.65
C ARG A 239 -12.04 -12.09 21.48
N PRO A 240 -12.34 -13.39 21.70
CA PRO A 240 -12.80 -14.31 20.64
C PRO A 240 -13.97 -13.76 19.83
N GLU A 241 -14.93 -13.09 20.47
CA GLU A 241 -16.10 -12.49 19.83
C GLU A 241 -15.75 -11.31 18.92
N ARG A 242 -14.54 -10.72 19.13
CA ARG A 242 -14.01 -9.58 18.36
C ARG A 242 -12.85 -9.96 17.43
N GLY A 243 -12.59 -11.26 17.22
CA GLY A 243 -11.66 -11.73 16.20
C GLY A 243 -10.50 -12.61 16.66
N ASN A 244 -10.20 -12.69 17.98
CA ASN A 244 -9.21 -13.63 18.55
C ASN A 244 -7.79 -13.47 17.95
N PHE A 245 -7.20 -12.28 18.06
CA PHE A 245 -5.85 -11.98 17.56
C PHE A 245 -5.12 -10.95 18.42
N TRP A 246 -3.80 -10.93 18.33
CA TRP A 246 -2.94 -9.94 18.95
C TRP A 246 -2.76 -8.73 18.04
N GLN A 247 -2.82 -7.53 18.63
CA GLN A 247 -2.65 -6.25 17.94
C GLN A 247 -1.97 -5.22 18.84
N PRO A 248 -1.37 -4.13 18.28
CA PRO A 248 -1.04 -2.92 19.04
C PRO A 248 -2.29 -2.24 19.61
N VAL A 249 -2.12 -1.22 20.43
CA VAL A 249 -3.21 -0.31 20.80
C VAL A 249 -3.73 0.40 19.55
N THR A 250 -5.05 0.41 19.36
CA THR A 250 -5.69 1.05 18.19
C THR A 250 -6.96 1.76 18.60
N GLY A 251 -7.28 2.87 17.94
CA GLY A 251 -8.53 3.54 18.19
C GLY A 251 -9.02 4.41 17.05
N SER A 252 -10.29 4.76 17.12
CA SER A 252 -10.95 5.60 16.11
C SER A 252 -10.89 7.07 16.52
N MET A 253 -10.62 7.94 15.56
CA MET A 253 -10.66 9.38 15.76
C MET A 253 -12.12 9.83 15.91
N GLU A 254 -12.37 10.62 16.95
CA GLU A 254 -13.64 11.31 17.15
C GLU A 254 -13.70 12.62 16.37
N ASP A 255 -14.89 13.16 16.19
CA ASP A 255 -15.10 14.42 15.48
C ASP A 255 -14.36 15.59 16.19
N GLY A 256 -13.47 16.24 15.46
CA GLY A 256 -12.69 17.37 15.95
C GLY A 256 -11.39 16.99 16.67
N GLU A 257 -11.11 15.71 16.90
CA GLU A 257 -9.82 15.27 17.45
C GLU A 257 -8.69 15.39 16.40
N SER A 258 -7.50 15.74 16.91
CA SER A 258 -6.28 15.52 16.13
C SER A 258 -5.81 14.06 16.28
N PRO A 259 -5.07 13.50 15.28
CA PRO A 259 -4.53 12.15 15.42
C PRO A 259 -3.67 11.94 16.67
N LEU A 260 -2.94 12.97 17.08
CA LEU A 260 -2.10 12.91 18.28
C LEU A 260 -2.95 12.88 19.58
N ASP A 261 -4.03 13.64 19.63
CA ASP A 261 -4.93 13.64 20.79
C ASP A 261 -5.65 12.30 20.91
N THR A 262 -6.11 11.75 19.78
CA THR A 262 -6.66 10.39 19.73
C THR A 262 -5.64 9.37 20.25
N ALA A 263 -4.38 9.45 19.79
CA ALA A 263 -3.35 8.51 20.22
C ALA A 263 -3.08 8.60 21.75
N ARG A 264 -3.13 9.80 22.33
CA ARG A 264 -3.01 9.97 23.80
C ARG A 264 -4.20 9.39 24.54
N ARG A 265 -5.43 9.65 24.05
CA ARG A 265 -6.68 9.14 24.67
C ARG A 265 -6.70 7.62 24.64
N GLU A 266 -6.53 7.02 23.47
CA GLU A 266 -6.58 5.55 23.29
C GLU A 266 -5.49 4.84 24.10
N LEU A 267 -4.28 5.40 24.17
CA LEU A 267 -3.22 4.84 25.01
C LEU A 267 -3.65 4.75 26.46
N VAL A 268 -4.29 5.80 27.00
CA VAL A 268 -4.78 5.82 28.40
C VAL A 268 -5.97 4.90 28.59
N GLU A 269 -6.92 4.87 27.65
CA GLU A 269 -8.13 4.04 27.74
C GLU A 269 -7.80 2.55 27.72
N GLU A 270 -6.92 2.14 26.83
CA GLU A 270 -6.58 0.72 26.59
C GLU A 270 -5.52 0.17 27.55
N THR A 271 -4.68 1.04 28.14
CA THR A 271 -3.55 0.59 28.97
C THR A 271 -3.58 1.13 30.40
N GLY A 272 -4.33 2.19 30.66
CA GLY A 272 -4.31 2.92 31.92
C GLY A 272 -3.04 3.74 32.16
N GLN A 273 -2.13 3.80 31.20
CA GLN A 273 -0.87 4.53 31.29
C GLN A 273 -0.83 5.72 30.34
N SER A 274 -0.24 6.81 30.77
CA SER A 274 0.06 7.95 29.91
C SER A 274 1.48 7.85 29.36
N GLY A 275 1.63 8.14 28.09
CA GLY A 275 2.89 8.29 27.40
C GLY A 275 2.79 9.44 26.39
N GLU A 276 3.89 9.88 25.83
CA GLU A 276 3.88 10.90 24.76
C GLU A 276 4.04 10.22 23.41
N PRO A 277 2.96 10.05 22.61
CA PRO A 277 3.05 9.41 21.33
C PRO A 277 3.87 10.25 20.34
N ARG A 278 4.81 9.62 19.65
CA ARG A 278 5.60 10.20 18.56
C ARG A 278 5.21 9.55 17.25
N ALA A 279 4.93 10.35 16.23
CA ALA A 279 4.61 9.83 14.90
C ALA A 279 5.77 8.99 14.35
N LEU A 280 5.44 7.86 13.71
CA LEU A 280 6.39 6.98 13.02
C LEU A 280 6.53 7.33 11.52
N ASP A 281 6.00 8.48 11.10
CA ASP A 281 5.94 8.88 9.69
C ASP A 281 5.36 7.77 8.80
N LEU A 282 4.36 7.09 9.32
CA LEU A 282 3.66 6.00 8.67
C LEU A 282 2.16 6.27 8.70
N MET A 283 1.59 6.47 7.52
CA MET A 283 0.14 6.52 7.31
C MET A 283 -0.22 5.45 6.30
N GLN A 284 -1.11 4.55 6.69
CA GLN A 284 -1.51 3.39 5.90
C GLN A 284 -2.98 3.48 5.55
N SER A 285 -3.37 2.85 4.43
CA SER A 285 -4.78 2.67 4.08
C SER A 285 -5.05 1.20 3.82
N PHE A 286 -6.19 0.71 4.30
CA PHE A 286 -6.61 -0.67 4.13
C PHE A 286 -8.14 -0.78 4.12
N MET A 287 -8.63 -1.90 3.62
CA MET A 287 -10.05 -2.23 3.66
C MET A 287 -10.36 -2.97 4.95
N ILE A 288 -11.37 -2.49 5.68
CA ILE A 288 -11.89 -3.23 6.83
C ILE A 288 -12.72 -4.41 6.32
N GLU A 289 -12.39 -5.60 6.79
CA GLU A 289 -13.15 -6.80 6.47
C GLU A 289 -14.55 -6.73 7.11
N SER A 290 -15.58 -7.11 6.35
CA SER A 290 -16.99 -6.94 6.73
C SER A 290 -17.37 -7.59 8.08
N GLN A 291 -16.63 -8.62 8.49
CA GLN A 291 -16.84 -9.28 9.79
C GLN A 291 -16.47 -8.40 11.01
N TYR A 292 -15.72 -7.31 10.79
CA TYR A 292 -15.35 -6.35 11.84
C TYR A 292 -16.18 -5.06 11.79
N LEU A 293 -17.15 -4.98 10.88
CA LEU A 293 -18.07 -3.86 10.77
C LEU A 293 -19.37 -4.16 11.53
N GLU A 294 -19.87 -3.20 12.30
CA GLU A 294 -21.12 -3.33 13.06
C GLU A 294 -22.37 -3.43 12.15
N ALA A 295 -22.26 -2.91 10.94
CA ALA A 295 -23.33 -2.95 9.94
C ALA A 295 -22.80 -3.39 8.57
N MET A 296 -23.67 -4.03 7.79
CA MET A 296 -23.37 -4.40 6.41
C MET A 296 -23.27 -3.12 5.55
N HIS A 297 -22.11 -2.89 4.96
CA HIS A 297 -21.86 -1.79 4.05
C HIS A 297 -21.92 -2.28 2.59
N PRO A 298 -22.66 -1.58 1.70
CA PRO A 298 -22.76 -1.98 0.29
C PRO A 298 -21.44 -1.80 -0.47
N ALA A 299 -20.60 -0.88 -0.02
CA ALA A 299 -19.27 -0.62 -0.57
C ALA A 299 -18.18 -0.96 0.46
N PRO A 300 -16.93 -1.22 0.03
CA PRO A 300 -15.81 -1.40 0.95
C PRO A 300 -15.64 -0.19 1.85
N VAL A 301 -15.46 -0.44 3.14
CA VAL A 301 -15.04 0.58 4.11
C VAL A 301 -13.53 0.64 4.07
N ILE A 302 -13.00 1.79 3.66
CA ILE A 302 -11.55 2.04 3.62
C ILE A 302 -11.20 2.90 4.82
N ALA A 303 -10.26 2.42 5.62
CA ALA A 303 -9.68 3.15 6.74
C ALA A 303 -8.34 3.75 6.36
N SER A 304 -8.03 4.92 6.93
CA SER A 304 -6.66 5.42 7.07
C SER A 304 -6.23 5.32 8.53
N GLU A 305 -4.98 4.98 8.74
CA GLU A 305 -4.41 4.76 10.05
C GLU A 305 -3.03 5.41 10.15
N ILE A 306 -2.83 6.22 11.18
CA ILE A 306 -1.54 6.86 11.47
C ILE A 306 -0.89 6.11 12.62
N ALA A 307 0.37 5.69 12.42
CA ALA A 307 1.12 4.96 13.42
C ALA A 307 1.96 5.88 14.31
N TYR A 308 1.92 5.59 15.61
CA TYR A 308 2.68 6.25 16.65
C TYR A 308 3.49 5.23 17.46
N ALA A 309 4.59 5.67 18.06
CA ALA A 309 5.31 4.98 19.12
C ALA A 309 5.10 5.73 20.43
N ALA A 310 4.87 5.01 21.53
CA ALA A 310 4.79 5.60 22.86
C ALA A 310 5.59 4.75 23.85
N GLU A 311 6.53 5.36 24.55
CA GLU A 311 7.23 4.69 25.64
C GLU A 311 6.35 4.74 26.90
N ILE A 312 6.13 3.56 27.50
CA ILE A 312 5.37 3.39 28.76
C ILE A 312 6.14 2.46 29.70
N ASP A 313 5.86 2.52 31.01
CA ASP A 313 6.60 1.73 32.00
C ASP A 313 6.06 0.30 32.09
N SER A 314 6.86 -0.68 31.66
CA SER A 314 6.48 -2.11 31.71
C SER A 314 6.33 -2.68 33.12
N ARG A 315 6.80 -1.96 34.15
CA ARG A 315 6.66 -2.35 35.57
C ARG A 315 5.32 -1.96 36.18
N ILE A 316 4.61 -1.03 35.53
CA ILE A 316 3.26 -0.61 35.95
C ILE A 316 2.26 -1.59 35.29
N PRO A 317 1.37 -2.21 36.08
CA PRO A 317 0.33 -3.09 35.55
C PRO A 317 -0.54 -2.39 34.50
N ILE A 318 -0.77 -3.05 33.40
CA ILE A 318 -1.70 -2.58 32.35
C ILE A 318 -3.13 -2.71 32.87
N ARG A 319 -3.87 -1.62 32.78
CA ARG A 319 -5.31 -1.60 33.05
C ARG A 319 -6.06 -1.81 31.74
N LEU A 320 -6.28 -3.06 31.40
CA LEU A 320 -6.90 -3.47 30.14
C LEU A 320 -8.40 -3.10 30.10
N ASP A 321 -8.87 -2.59 28.96
CA ASP A 321 -10.31 -2.57 28.69
C ASP A 321 -10.81 -3.99 28.42
N THR A 322 -11.52 -4.55 29.41
CA THR A 322 -12.03 -5.92 29.35
C THR A 322 -13.25 -6.10 28.47
N GLN A 323 -13.83 -5.03 27.93
CA GLN A 323 -14.92 -5.14 26.94
C GLN A 323 -14.37 -5.50 25.55
N GLU A 324 -13.17 -5.06 25.25
CA GLU A 324 -12.52 -5.28 23.94
C GLU A 324 -11.47 -6.38 23.99
N HIS A 325 -10.72 -6.48 25.07
CA HIS A 325 -9.54 -7.33 25.20
C HIS A 325 -9.66 -8.28 26.40
N ASP A 326 -9.10 -9.47 26.27
CA ASP A 326 -9.06 -10.48 27.33
C ASP A 326 -7.65 -10.78 27.87
N ALA A 327 -6.60 -10.30 27.17
CA ALA A 327 -5.22 -10.41 27.62
C ALA A 327 -4.36 -9.26 27.06
N CYS A 328 -3.25 -9.01 27.74
CA CYS A 328 -2.15 -8.18 27.25
C CYS A 328 -0.82 -8.82 27.64
N ALA A 329 0.21 -8.62 26.84
CA ALA A 329 1.55 -9.09 27.15
C ALA A 329 2.64 -8.27 26.45
N TRP A 330 3.81 -8.28 27.05
CA TRP A 330 5.03 -7.70 26.54
C TRP A 330 5.82 -8.74 25.75
N PHE A 331 6.12 -8.45 24.50
CA PHE A 331 6.85 -9.32 23.59
C PHE A 331 8.12 -8.61 23.10
N THR A 332 9.16 -9.37 22.84
CA THR A 332 10.27 -8.86 22.00
C THR A 332 9.74 -8.53 20.60
N PHE A 333 10.46 -7.70 19.85
CA PHE A 333 10.03 -7.36 18.48
C PHE A 333 9.85 -8.60 17.60
N ALA A 334 10.74 -9.58 17.73
CA ALA A 334 10.65 -10.84 16.98
C ALA A 334 9.40 -11.65 17.33
N GLU A 335 9.11 -11.80 18.63
CA GLU A 335 7.92 -12.49 19.11
C GLU A 335 6.62 -11.77 18.71
N ALA A 336 6.61 -10.43 18.77
CA ALA A 336 5.47 -9.61 18.34
C ALA A 336 5.21 -9.78 16.84
N TYR A 337 6.25 -9.76 16.03
CA TYR A 337 6.14 -9.92 14.58
C TYR A 337 5.45 -11.25 14.18
N GLU A 338 5.78 -12.33 14.87
CA GLU A 338 5.14 -13.63 14.62
C GLU A 338 3.68 -13.69 15.09
N ARG A 339 3.31 -12.93 16.13
CA ARG A 339 1.96 -12.92 16.71
C ARG A 339 1.00 -12.01 16.01
N ILE A 340 1.51 -10.92 15.45
CA ILE A 340 0.71 -9.93 14.72
C ILE A 340 0.13 -10.57 13.46
N ARG A 341 -1.19 -10.45 13.32
CA ARG A 341 -1.93 -11.03 12.20
C ARG A 341 -1.79 -10.21 10.92
N TRP A 342 -1.83 -8.87 11.03
CA TRP A 342 -1.97 -7.97 9.89
C TRP A 342 -0.62 -7.48 9.38
N THR A 343 -0.49 -7.41 8.06
CA THR A 343 0.75 -6.98 7.39
C THR A 343 1.08 -5.51 7.66
N ASP A 344 0.05 -4.68 7.82
CA ASP A 344 0.17 -3.26 8.15
C ASP A 344 0.65 -3.04 9.60
N ASP A 345 0.27 -3.90 10.55
CA ASP A 345 0.82 -3.87 11.91
C ASP A 345 2.30 -4.25 11.93
N ARG A 346 2.69 -5.22 11.10
CA ARG A 346 4.10 -5.61 10.94
C ARG A 346 4.94 -4.48 10.35
N GLU A 347 4.41 -3.77 9.36
CA GLU A 347 5.07 -2.59 8.80
C GLU A 347 5.29 -1.50 9.85
N ALA A 348 4.31 -1.27 10.73
CA ALA A 348 4.45 -0.32 11.83
C ALA A 348 5.51 -0.78 12.84
N LEU A 349 5.56 -2.07 13.16
CA LEU A 349 6.56 -2.66 14.04
C LEU A 349 7.98 -2.54 13.44
N GLU A 350 8.13 -2.76 12.14
CA GLU A 350 9.39 -2.56 11.42
C GLU A 350 9.85 -1.09 11.48
N ARG A 351 8.91 -0.14 11.37
CA ARG A 351 9.20 1.30 11.56
C ARG A 351 9.67 1.60 12.97
N LEU A 352 8.98 1.10 13.98
CA LEU A 352 9.39 1.26 15.38
C LEU A 352 10.80 0.69 15.58
N ALA A 353 11.06 -0.52 15.12
CA ALA A 353 12.38 -1.13 15.18
C ALA A 353 13.45 -0.31 14.44
N GLY A 354 13.11 0.45 13.40
CA GLY A 354 14.00 1.36 12.70
C GLY A 354 14.45 2.58 13.53
N VAL A 355 13.63 3.06 14.46
CA VAL A 355 13.90 4.25 15.27
C VAL A 355 14.49 3.95 16.66
N ILE A 356 14.37 2.69 17.14
CA ILE A 356 15.00 2.23 18.38
C ILE A 356 16.48 1.86 18.12
N PRO A 357 17.44 2.24 18.96
CA PRO A 357 18.85 1.91 18.79
C PRO A 357 19.11 0.40 18.67
N SER A 358 19.99 -0.01 17.75
CA SER A 358 20.24 -1.42 17.39
C SER A 358 20.76 -2.30 18.54
N ALA A 359 21.34 -1.70 19.58
CA ALA A 359 21.83 -2.43 20.75
C ALA A 359 20.70 -3.05 21.61
N ALA A 360 19.47 -2.63 21.40
CA ALA A 360 18.29 -3.09 22.13
C ALA A 360 17.38 -4.04 21.30
N ARG A 361 17.87 -4.54 20.16
CA ARG A 361 17.01 -5.30 19.23
C ARG A 361 17.48 -6.73 19.01
N ASP A 362 16.54 -7.67 19.11
CA ASP A 362 16.65 -8.92 18.38
C ASP A 362 16.27 -8.70 16.90
N PRO A 363 16.93 -9.39 15.94
CA PRO A 363 16.55 -9.28 14.54
C PRO A 363 15.08 -9.72 14.36
N LEU A 364 14.29 -8.93 13.62
CA LEU A 364 12.94 -9.31 13.23
C LEU A 364 13.00 -10.56 12.35
N PRO A 365 12.05 -11.51 12.52
CA PRO A 365 11.96 -12.66 11.64
C PRO A 365 11.61 -12.20 10.22
N LEU A 366 12.21 -12.87 9.26
CA LEU A 366 12.06 -12.56 7.85
C LEU A 366 10.65 -12.92 7.38
N ALA A 367 9.94 -12.00 6.76
CA ALA A 367 8.60 -12.24 6.25
C ALA A 367 8.64 -13.30 5.14
N ALA A 368 8.20 -14.51 5.43
CA ALA A 368 7.91 -15.49 4.40
C ALA A 368 6.76 -14.95 3.54
N GLY A 369 7.01 -14.73 2.24
CA GLY A 369 5.96 -14.33 1.31
C GLY A 369 4.82 -15.35 1.37
N ASP A 370 3.64 -14.89 1.70
CA ASP A 370 2.46 -15.74 1.80
C ASP A 370 2.15 -16.37 0.44
N SER A 371 2.39 -17.67 0.33
CA SER A 371 2.09 -18.46 -0.87
C SER A 371 0.58 -18.76 -1.02
N SER A 372 -0.27 -18.29 -0.10
CA SER A 372 -1.70 -18.59 -0.08
C SER A 372 -2.52 -17.84 -1.14
N LEU A 373 -1.94 -16.88 -1.85
CA LEU A 373 -2.60 -16.16 -2.96
C LEU A 373 -2.66 -16.95 -4.28
N ARG A 374 -2.36 -18.23 -4.28
CA ARG A 374 -2.70 -19.14 -5.38
C ARG A 374 -4.17 -19.54 -5.23
N SER A 375 -5.08 -18.68 -5.59
CA SER A 375 -6.47 -19.05 -5.77
C SER A 375 -6.76 -19.30 -7.24
N GLU A 376 -7.37 -20.41 -7.47
CA GLU A 376 -7.98 -21.04 -8.64
C GLU A 376 -8.42 -20.11 -9.78
#